data_6c55a67fb803754ba950b79ccce945c9
#
_entry.id   6c55a67fb803754ba950b79ccce945c9
#
_cell.length_a   1.000
_cell.length_b   1.000
_cell.length_c   1.000
_cell.angle_alpha   90.00
_cell.angle_beta   90.00
_cell.angle_gamma   90.00
#
_symmetry.space_group_name_H-M   'P 1'
#
loop_
_entity.id
_entity.type
_entity.pdbx_description
1 polymer ?
#
loop_
_entity_poly.entity_id
_entity_poly.type
_entity_poly.pdbx_seq_one_letter_code
_entity_poly.pdbx_strand_id
1 'polypeptide(L)'
;MADAVGVSKKGEKKKIIFLIIFIIVAIVAVVLWWLNYRKYISTDDANLDTYRIGVSSQVMGQVTRLYVMEGDTVRQGDLLLTLDDSVALARVSQAEAQREQQLAQLASRRVSLVTARKELNIARLTEQLNLENYQRAKAQYERNVIPLEKYQDVEQAWKASKLQTEIARDRFPAVEAELKAAEAAIRAVEATIASARAELGYYRVLAPADGIVGKRWVLPGDMLEAGQTAFTLNRGTDIWVAVYLEETKFKEIYLGQKAQFTLDAYDKLTFEGRVYYIGDNTASEFALVPPNNASGNFTKVTQRIPLKISIDKVEGDDGQKVRVKLVSGMSATVKIVKE
;
A
#
# COMPACT_ATOMS: atom_id res chain seq x y z
N MET A 1 -84.67 -71.56 5.12
CA MET A 1 -84.22 -70.74 4.00
C MET A 1 -83.19 -69.76 4.55
N ALA A 2 -81.95 -70.07 4.34
CA ALA A 2 -80.84 -69.25 4.76
C ALA A 2 -79.95 -69.02 3.55
N ASP A 3 -79.88 -67.84 3.06
CA ASP A 3 -78.94 -67.43 2.03
C ASP A 3 -77.71 -66.79 2.67
N ALA A 4 -76.58 -67.45 2.51
CA ALA A 4 -75.29 -67.01 2.93
C ALA A 4 -74.67 -66.17 1.81
N VAL A 5 -74.48 -64.87 2.09
CA VAL A 5 -73.75 -63.95 1.23
C VAL A 5 -72.24 -64.22 1.40
N GLY A 6 -71.64 -64.81 0.37
CA GLY A 6 -70.23 -65.05 0.24
C GLY A 6 -69.51 -63.74 -0.14
N VAL A 7 -68.91 -62.98 0.84
CA VAL A 7 -68.05 -61.80 0.60
C VAL A 7 -66.72 -62.31 0.02
N SER A 8 -66.42 -61.83 -1.20
CA SER A 8 -65.21 -62.17 -1.96
C SER A 8 -63.92 -61.68 -1.29
N LYS A 9 -63.16 -62.52 -0.59
CA LYS A 9 -61.86 -62.29 0.04
C LYS A 9 -60.68 -61.95 -0.92
N LYS A 10 -60.96 -61.88 -2.24
CA LYS A 10 -59.87 -61.65 -3.24
C LYS A 10 -59.54 -60.17 -3.45
N GLY A 11 -60.43 -59.27 -3.11
CA GLY A 11 -60.17 -57.77 -3.21
C GLY A 11 -59.40 -57.21 -2.06
N GLU A 12 -59.54 -57.73 -0.85
CA GLU A 12 -58.84 -57.27 0.34
C GLU A 12 -57.33 -57.59 0.29
N LYS A 13 -56.93 -58.80 -0.21
CA LYS A 13 -55.51 -59.11 -0.35
C LYS A 13 -54.78 -58.18 -1.34
N LYS A 14 -55.42 -57.74 -2.43
CA LYS A 14 -54.83 -56.78 -3.35
C LYS A 14 -54.66 -55.41 -2.73
N LYS A 15 -55.62 -54.95 -1.92
CA LYS A 15 -55.52 -53.71 -1.18
C LYS A 15 -54.44 -53.75 -0.13
N ILE A 16 -54.25 -54.82 0.58
CA ILE A 16 -53.21 -55.05 1.59
C ILE A 16 -51.82 -55.04 0.90
N ILE A 17 -51.66 -55.70 -0.23
CA ILE A 17 -50.43 -55.79 -1.00
C ILE A 17 -50.08 -54.37 -1.52
N PHE A 18 -51.04 -53.60 -2.03
CA PHE A 18 -50.81 -52.21 -2.49
C PHE A 18 -50.43 -51.29 -1.35
N LEU A 19 -51.02 -51.46 -0.16
CA LEU A 19 -50.68 -50.72 1.04
C LEU A 19 -49.23 -51.06 1.48
N ILE A 20 -48.82 -52.32 1.47
CA ILE A 20 -47.44 -52.75 1.82
C ILE A 20 -46.42 -52.15 0.83
N ILE A 21 -46.69 -52.17 -0.49
CA ILE A 21 -45.83 -51.58 -1.50
C ILE A 21 -45.73 -50.08 -1.29
N PHE A 22 -46.82 -49.37 -0.99
CA PHE A 22 -46.81 -47.94 -0.71
C PHE A 22 -45.97 -47.60 0.54
N ILE A 23 -46.07 -48.39 1.62
CA ILE A 23 -45.27 -48.23 2.83
C ILE A 23 -43.78 -48.47 2.53
N ILE A 24 -43.44 -49.49 1.72
CA ILE A 24 -42.05 -49.76 1.34
C ILE A 24 -41.47 -48.60 0.52
N VAL A 25 -42.23 -48.07 -0.46
CA VAL A 25 -41.82 -46.93 -1.26
C VAL A 25 -41.64 -45.67 -0.39
N ALA A 26 -42.56 -45.42 0.55
CA ALA A 26 -42.44 -44.33 1.51
C ALA A 26 -41.18 -44.45 2.41
N ILE A 27 -40.92 -45.66 2.92
CA ILE A 27 -39.72 -45.93 3.73
C ILE A 27 -38.46 -45.72 2.87
N VAL A 28 -38.42 -46.25 1.65
CA VAL A 28 -37.28 -46.03 0.73
C VAL A 28 -37.10 -44.57 0.43
N ALA A 29 -38.15 -43.81 0.17
CA ALA A 29 -38.10 -42.39 -0.04
C ALA A 29 -37.55 -41.62 1.18
N VAL A 30 -38.00 -41.96 2.38
CA VAL A 30 -37.50 -41.38 3.64
C VAL A 30 -36.03 -41.73 3.87
N VAL A 31 -35.62 -42.99 3.61
CA VAL A 31 -34.22 -43.42 3.75
C VAL A 31 -33.34 -42.70 2.73
N LEU A 32 -33.75 -42.59 1.46
CA LEU A 32 -33.02 -41.86 0.44
C LEU A 32 -32.90 -40.37 0.79
N TRP A 33 -34.01 -39.76 1.26
CA TRP A 33 -33.99 -38.37 1.75
C TRP A 33 -33.05 -38.18 2.94
N TRP A 34 -33.09 -39.10 3.93
CA TRP A 34 -32.21 -39.05 5.09
C TRP A 34 -30.74 -39.29 4.75
N LEU A 35 -30.40 -40.17 3.82
CA LEU A 35 -29.04 -40.40 3.31
C LEU A 35 -28.53 -39.15 2.57
N ASN A 36 -29.40 -38.50 1.80
CA ASN A 36 -29.00 -37.29 1.09
C ASN A 36 -28.80 -36.07 2.05
N TYR A 37 -29.64 -35.99 3.10
CA TYR A 37 -29.52 -34.96 4.12
C TYR A 37 -28.22 -35.13 4.93
N ARG A 38 -27.77 -36.35 5.19
CA ARG A 38 -26.51 -36.60 5.93
C ARG A 38 -25.24 -36.33 5.13
N LYS A 39 -25.33 -36.15 3.81
CA LYS A 39 -24.17 -35.88 2.94
C LYS A 39 -23.62 -34.46 3.04
N TYR A 40 -24.36 -33.53 3.60
CA TYR A 40 -24.01 -32.14 3.62
C TYR A 40 -23.98 -31.58 5.04
N ILE A 41 -23.01 -30.68 5.28
CA ILE A 41 -23.03 -29.77 6.40
C ILE A 41 -23.62 -28.46 5.89
N SER A 42 -24.82 -28.11 6.37
CA SER A 42 -25.47 -26.85 5.96
C SER A 42 -25.32 -25.78 7.02
N THR A 43 -25.13 -24.54 6.57
CA THR A 43 -25.17 -23.35 7.40
C THR A 43 -25.74 -22.18 6.59
N ASP A 44 -26.53 -21.35 7.23
CA ASP A 44 -27.09 -20.08 6.73
C ASP A 44 -26.30 -18.87 7.25
N ASP A 45 -25.34 -19.10 8.17
CA ASP A 45 -24.46 -18.06 8.66
C ASP A 45 -23.24 -17.90 7.74
N ALA A 46 -23.50 -17.37 6.56
CA ALA A 46 -22.49 -17.11 5.55
C ALA A 46 -22.81 -15.85 4.76
N ASN A 47 -21.78 -15.13 4.37
CA ASN A 47 -21.92 -13.93 3.54
C ASN A 47 -20.75 -13.80 2.57
N LEU A 48 -20.96 -13.09 1.47
CA LEU A 48 -19.86 -12.69 0.60
C LEU A 48 -19.03 -11.63 1.30
N ASP A 49 -17.72 -11.78 1.26
CA ASP A 49 -16.77 -10.80 1.79
C ASP A 49 -15.62 -10.54 0.80
N THR A 50 -14.91 -9.43 0.99
CA THR A 50 -13.78 -9.01 0.17
C THR A 50 -12.75 -8.27 1.02
N TYR A 51 -11.52 -8.13 0.51
CA TYR A 51 -10.55 -7.26 1.18
C TYR A 51 -10.98 -5.81 1.10
N ARG A 52 -11.08 -5.19 2.26
CA ARG A 52 -11.36 -3.76 2.43
C ARG A 52 -10.08 -3.03 2.76
N ILE A 53 -9.76 -2.03 1.97
CA ILE A 53 -8.58 -1.18 2.16
C ILE A 53 -9.07 0.18 2.61
N GLY A 54 -8.68 0.59 3.82
CA GLY A 54 -8.88 1.95 4.30
C GLY A 54 -7.86 2.88 3.64
N VAL A 55 -8.34 3.88 2.91
CA VAL A 55 -7.51 4.95 2.36
C VAL A 55 -7.53 6.11 3.32
N SER A 56 -6.39 6.39 3.96
CA SER A 56 -6.24 7.46 4.94
C SER A 56 -5.33 8.56 4.42
N SER A 57 -5.47 9.77 4.98
CA SER A 57 -4.52 10.86 4.74
C SER A 57 -3.22 10.63 5.53
N GLN A 58 -2.10 11.04 4.94
CA GLN A 58 -0.80 11.06 5.64
C GLN A 58 -0.55 12.38 6.39
N VAL A 59 -1.31 13.42 6.05
CA VAL A 59 -1.18 14.77 6.63
C VAL A 59 -2.56 15.29 7.04
N MET A 60 -2.57 16.22 7.98
CA MET A 60 -3.76 16.97 8.33
C MET A 60 -4.02 18.07 7.32
N GLY A 61 -5.29 18.23 6.90
CA GLY A 61 -5.70 19.31 5.99
C GLY A 61 -7.19 19.31 5.73
N GLN A 62 -7.70 20.45 5.24
CA GLN A 62 -9.09 20.58 4.82
C GLN A 62 -9.27 19.94 3.45
N VAL A 63 -10.34 19.13 3.27
CA VAL A 63 -10.70 18.53 1.99
C VAL A 63 -11.19 19.61 1.03
N THR A 64 -10.42 19.86 -0.02
CA THR A 64 -10.75 20.87 -1.04
C THR A 64 -11.68 20.29 -2.10
N ARG A 65 -11.38 19.10 -2.61
CA ARG A 65 -12.15 18.46 -3.68
C ARG A 65 -12.11 16.94 -3.57
N LEU A 66 -13.24 16.32 -3.92
CA LEU A 66 -13.36 14.88 -4.14
C LEU A 66 -13.48 14.63 -5.65
N TYR A 67 -12.80 13.58 -6.11
CA TYR A 67 -12.77 13.18 -7.54
C TYR A 67 -13.54 11.91 -7.82
N VAL A 68 -13.92 11.18 -6.75
CA VAL A 68 -14.63 9.89 -6.84
C VAL A 68 -15.81 9.86 -5.90
N MET A 69 -16.82 9.05 -6.26
CA MET A 69 -18.02 8.79 -5.48
C MET A 69 -18.10 7.31 -5.08
N GLU A 70 -18.98 6.99 -4.16
CA GLU A 70 -19.31 5.62 -3.80
C GLU A 70 -19.83 4.84 -5.03
N GLY A 71 -19.27 3.66 -5.26
CA GLY A 71 -19.58 2.84 -6.43
C GLY A 71 -18.63 3.01 -7.62
N ASP A 72 -17.77 4.05 -7.63
CA ASP A 72 -16.81 4.25 -8.70
C ASP A 72 -15.71 3.19 -8.66
N THR A 73 -15.27 2.75 -9.84
CA THR A 73 -14.11 1.87 -10.00
C THR A 73 -12.87 2.72 -10.16
N VAL A 74 -11.85 2.44 -9.34
CA VAL A 74 -10.56 3.15 -9.32
C VAL A 74 -9.40 2.18 -9.54
N ARG A 75 -8.32 2.68 -10.13
CA ARG A 75 -7.06 1.98 -10.31
C ARG A 75 -6.02 2.49 -9.33
N GLN A 76 -5.02 1.70 -9.07
CA GLN A 76 -3.87 2.11 -8.27
C GLN A 76 -3.25 3.40 -8.84
N GLY A 77 -3.08 4.41 -7.99
CA GLY A 77 -2.55 5.72 -8.35
C GLY A 77 -3.59 6.74 -8.79
N ASP A 78 -4.86 6.38 -8.94
CA ASP A 78 -5.93 7.34 -9.24
C ASP A 78 -6.12 8.33 -8.08
N LEU A 79 -6.35 9.60 -8.43
CA LEU A 79 -6.58 10.67 -7.46
C LEU A 79 -8.00 10.58 -6.90
N LEU A 80 -8.10 10.41 -5.57
CA LEU A 80 -9.39 10.28 -4.88
C LEU A 80 -9.87 11.61 -4.30
N LEU A 81 -8.97 12.34 -3.63
CA LEU A 81 -9.26 13.66 -3.10
C LEU A 81 -7.99 14.53 -3.06
N THR A 82 -8.21 15.85 -2.93
CA THR A 82 -7.16 16.82 -2.62
C THR A 82 -7.47 17.55 -1.33
N LEU A 83 -6.42 17.80 -0.54
CA LEU A 83 -6.45 18.67 0.63
C LEU A 83 -5.95 20.06 0.25
N ASP A 84 -6.19 21.07 1.10
CA ASP A 84 -5.62 22.40 0.95
C ASP A 84 -4.10 22.33 1.13
N ASP A 85 -3.38 22.53 0.04
CA ASP A 85 -1.92 22.43 -0.06
C ASP A 85 -1.21 23.79 -0.04
N SER A 86 -1.95 24.90 0.20
CA SER A 86 -1.45 26.26 0.12
C SER A 86 -0.19 26.49 0.97
N VAL A 87 -0.16 25.96 2.19
CA VAL A 87 0.99 26.05 3.10
C VAL A 87 2.17 25.21 2.60
N ALA A 88 1.92 24.00 2.12
CA ALA A 88 2.96 23.12 1.60
C ALA A 88 3.58 23.68 0.32
N LEU A 89 2.75 24.26 -0.56
CA LEU A 89 3.22 24.95 -1.77
C LEU A 89 4.10 26.15 -1.44
N ALA A 90 3.71 26.96 -0.43
CA ALA A 90 4.53 28.08 0.04
C ALA A 90 5.89 27.61 0.58
N ARG A 91 5.96 26.46 1.29
CA ARG A 91 7.24 25.88 1.75
C ARG A 91 8.14 25.45 0.59
N VAL A 92 7.58 24.85 -0.45
CA VAL A 92 8.34 24.52 -1.67
C VAL A 92 8.90 25.79 -2.30
N SER A 93 8.08 26.83 -2.49
CA SER A 93 8.52 28.11 -3.05
C SER A 93 9.62 28.77 -2.21
N GLN A 94 9.51 28.72 -0.89
CA GLN A 94 10.54 29.22 0.03
C GLN A 94 11.87 28.48 -0.14
N ALA A 95 11.84 27.15 -0.22
CA ALA A 95 13.04 26.33 -0.42
C ALA A 95 13.67 26.57 -1.80
N GLU A 96 12.85 26.80 -2.84
CA GLU A 96 13.32 27.15 -4.19
C GLU A 96 14.00 28.53 -4.22
N ALA A 97 13.44 29.54 -3.54
CA ALA A 97 14.07 30.84 -3.39
C ALA A 97 15.42 30.77 -2.64
N GLN A 98 15.50 29.89 -1.64
CA GLN A 98 16.75 29.64 -0.93
C GLN A 98 17.82 28.99 -1.84
N ARG A 99 17.41 28.09 -2.74
CA ARG A 99 18.31 27.53 -3.76
C ARG A 99 18.86 28.62 -4.68
N GLU A 100 18.02 29.52 -5.16
CA GLU A 100 18.47 30.65 -6.00
C GLU A 100 19.50 31.52 -5.29
N GLN A 101 19.31 31.83 -4.01
CA GLN A 101 20.28 32.54 -3.19
C GLN A 101 21.63 31.81 -3.13
N GLN A 102 21.62 30.46 -2.91
CA GLN A 102 22.86 29.69 -2.89
C GLN A 102 23.54 29.64 -4.26
N LEU A 103 22.78 29.59 -5.36
CA LEU A 103 23.34 29.66 -6.72
C LEU A 103 24.04 30.99 -6.98
N ALA A 104 23.50 32.12 -6.51
CA ALA A 104 24.16 33.43 -6.61
C ALA A 104 25.46 33.45 -5.79
N GLN A 105 25.49 32.84 -4.59
CA GLN A 105 26.71 32.70 -3.79
C GLN A 105 27.75 31.83 -4.50
N LEU A 106 27.34 30.70 -5.08
CA LEU A 106 28.23 29.84 -5.87
C LEU A 106 28.85 30.58 -7.04
N ALA A 107 28.06 31.40 -7.77
CA ALA A 107 28.56 32.21 -8.87
C ALA A 107 29.64 33.20 -8.39
N SER A 108 29.44 33.84 -7.24
CA SER A 108 30.44 34.72 -6.61
C SER A 108 31.71 33.95 -6.24
N ARG A 109 31.60 32.76 -5.64
CA ARG A 109 32.79 31.92 -5.29
C ARG A 109 33.55 31.45 -6.53
N ARG A 110 32.86 31.15 -7.65
CA ARG A 110 33.51 30.83 -8.93
C ARG A 110 34.36 32.01 -9.46
N VAL A 111 33.87 33.23 -9.37
CA VAL A 111 34.61 34.42 -9.73
C VAL A 111 35.84 34.57 -8.82
N SER A 112 35.70 34.40 -7.51
CA SER A 112 36.81 34.44 -6.56
C SER A 112 37.90 33.41 -6.90
N LEU A 113 37.53 32.19 -7.28
CA LEU A 113 38.50 31.17 -7.68
C LEU A 113 39.27 31.57 -8.95
N VAL A 114 38.56 32.12 -9.94
CA VAL A 114 39.21 32.62 -11.18
C VAL A 114 40.18 33.75 -10.86
N THR A 115 39.82 34.64 -9.93
CA THR A 115 40.70 35.76 -9.48
C THR A 115 41.93 35.23 -8.76
N ALA A 116 41.77 34.32 -7.79
CA ALA A 116 42.91 33.72 -7.07
C ALA A 116 43.86 32.94 -8.02
N ARG A 117 43.31 32.27 -9.04
CA ARG A 117 44.14 31.64 -10.09
C ARG A 117 44.96 32.63 -10.91
N LYS A 118 44.36 33.77 -11.25
CA LYS A 118 45.08 34.86 -11.96
C LYS A 118 46.16 35.47 -11.08
N GLU A 119 45.86 35.74 -9.80
CA GLU A 119 46.83 36.25 -8.83
C GLU A 119 48.04 35.29 -8.69
N LEU A 120 47.82 33.99 -8.56
CA LEU A 120 48.90 33.00 -8.52
C LEU A 120 49.73 33.02 -9.81
N ASN A 121 49.14 33.15 -10.98
CA ASN A 121 49.86 33.18 -12.24
C ASN A 121 50.71 34.47 -12.35
N ILE A 122 50.18 35.63 -11.93
CA ILE A 122 50.94 36.89 -11.89
C ILE A 122 52.11 36.79 -10.94
N ALA A 123 51.93 36.24 -9.72
CA ALA A 123 53.01 36.04 -8.77
C ALA A 123 54.11 35.14 -9.33
N ARG A 124 53.76 34.03 -9.99
CA ARG A 124 54.71 33.11 -10.66
C ARG A 124 55.55 33.79 -11.76
N LEU A 125 54.88 34.61 -12.59
CA LEU A 125 55.55 35.36 -13.66
C LEU A 125 56.53 36.39 -13.09
N THR A 126 56.16 37.07 -12.01
CA THR A 126 56.98 38.04 -11.31
C THR A 126 58.20 37.35 -10.65
N GLU A 127 57.98 36.21 -10.00
CA GLU A 127 59.05 35.40 -9.43
C GLU A 127 60.05 34.95 -10.47
N GLN A 128 59.55 34.42 -11.62
CA GLN A 128 60.39 34.01 -12.73
C GLN A 128 61.25 35.14 -13.27
N LEU A 129 60.67 36.31 -13.49
CA LEU A 129 61.40 37.52 -13.93
C LEU A 129 62.49 37.92 -12.94
N ASN A 130 62.16 37.94 -11.64
CA ASN A 130 63.13 38.30 -10.60
C ASN A 130 64.19 37.24 -10.43
N LEU A 131 63.89 35.94 -10.63
CA LEU A 131 64.89 34.85 -10.66
C LEU A 131 65.88 35.03 -11.80
N GLU A 132 65.40 35.35 -13.01
CA GLU A 132 66.26 35.62 -14.17
C GLU A 132 67.19 36.84 -13.95
N ASN A 133 66.63 37.92 -13.33
CA ASN A 133 67.41 39.08 -12.93
C ASN A 133 68.47 38.75 -11.90
N TYR A 134 68.11 37.93 -10.87
CA TYR A 134 69.06 37.48 -9.84
C TYR A 134 70.18 36.64 -10.45
N GLN A 135 69.87 35.69 -11.33
CA GLN A 135 70.88 34.85 -11.99
C GLN A 135 71.84 35.70 -12.82
N ARG A 136 71.33 36.70 -13.53
CA ARG A 136 72.19 37.64 -14.29
C ARG A 136 73.06 38.49 -13.36
N ALA A 137 72.51 39.03 -12.28
CA ALA A 137 73.22 39.82 -11.32
C ALA A 137 74.31 38.98 -10.60
N LYS A 138 74.03 37.75 -10.25
CA LYS A 138 74.98 36.81 -9.67
C LYS A 138 76.20 36.58 -10.58
N ALA A 139 75.97 36.30 -11.86
CA ALA A 139 77.04 36.10 -12.84
C ALA A 139 77.88 37.37 -13.06
N GLN A 140 77.28 38.59 -12.96
CA GLN A 140 77.96 39.86 -13.05
C GLN A 140 78.78 40.15 -11.78
N TYR A 141 78.28 39.82 -10.60
CA TYR A 141 78.97 39.99 -9.34
C TYR A 141 80.20 39.06 -9.24
N GLU A 142 80.08 37.80 -9.61
CA GLU A 142 81.15 36.82 -9.66
C GLU A 142 82.31 37.26 -10.59
N ARG A 143 81.99 38.12 -11.59
CA ARG A 143 82.99 38.74 -12.49
C ARG A 143 83.44 40.11 -12.05
N ASN A 144 83.08 40.60 -10.84
CA ASN A 144 83.38 41.92 -10.29
C ASN A 144 82.83 43.11 -11.16
N VAL A 145 81.71 42.89 -11.91
CA VAL A 145 81.10 43.90 -12.77
C VAL A 145 80.16 44.81 -12.00
N ILE A 146 79.52 44.31 -10.94
CA ILE A 146 78.58 45.08 -10.11
C ILE A 146 79.00 45.03 -8.62
N PRO A 147 78.66 46.08 -7.82
CA PRO A 147 78.95 46.13 -6.39
C PRO A 147 78.05 45.13 -5.61
N LEU A 148 78.46 44.70 -4.41
CA LEU A 148 77.78 43.82 -3.50
C LEU A 148 76.35 44.30 -3.17
N GLU A 149 76.17 45.60 -2.90
CA GLU A 149 74.88 46.24 -2.61
C GLU A 149 73.84 45.95 -3.71
N LYS A 150 74.24 46.20 -4.95
CA LYS A 150 73.37 45.93 -6.13
C LYS A 150 72.97 44.45 -6.26
N TYR A 151 73.89 43.53 -5.98
CA TYR A 151 73.61 42.11 -6.00
C TYR A 151 72.63 41.75 -4.86
N GLN A 152 72.83 42.30 -3.66
CA GLN A 152 71.96 42.09 -2.50
C GLN A 152 70.52 42.60 -2.74
N ASP A 153 70.36 43.79 -3.37
CA ASP A 153 69.04 44.34 -3.74
C ASP A 153 68.26 43.36 -4.63
N VAL A 154 68.91 42.85 -5.68
CA VAL A 154 68.24 41.91 -6.63
C VAL A 154 67.96 40.57 -5.96
N GLU A 155 68.82 40.10 -5.07
CA GLU A 155 68.58 38.87 -4.31
C GLU A 155 67.37 39.01 -3.39
N GLN A 156 67.25 40.16 -2.69
CA GLN A 156 66.10 40.45 -1.83
C GLN A 156 64.81 40.58 -2.63
N ALA A 157 64.85 41.23 -3.80
CA ALA A 157 63.70 41.32 -4.70
C ALA A 157 63.19 39.93 -5.17
N TRP A 158 64.14 39.00 -5.49
CA TRP A 158 63.77 37.62 -5.82
C TRP A 158 63.19 36.90 -4.62
N LYS A 159 63.80 36.96 -3.44
CA LYS A 159 63.30 36.35 -2.21
C LYS A 159 61.91 36.82 -1.84
N ALA A 160 61.61 38.13 -2.00
CA ALA A 160 60.31 38.71 -1.76
C ALA A 160 59.25 38.22 -2.76
N SER A 161 59.60 38.13 -4.06
CA SER A 161 58.67 37.61 -5.07
C SER A 161 58.37 36.12 -4.89
N LYS A 162 59.36 35.31 -4.45
CA LYS A 162 59.18 33.92 -4.08
C LYS A 162 58.16 33.75 -2.95
N LEU A 163 58.35 34.50 -1.87
CA LEU A 163 57.42 34.51 -0.75
C LEU A 163 55.98 34.94 -1.19
N GLN A 164 55.87 35.93 -2.09
CA GLN A 164 54.58 36.34 -2.66
C GLN A 164 53.92 35.20 -3.45
N THR A 165 54.69 34.40 -4.19
CA THR A 165 54.16 33.22 -4.91
C THR A 165 53.70 32.15 -3.94
N GLU A 166 54.44 31.91 -2.83
CA GLU A 166 54.05 30.94 -1.80
C GLU A 166 52.71 31.36 -1.15
N ILE A 167 52.51 32.64 -0.81
CA ILE A 167 51.26 33.17 -0.27
C ILE A 167 50.10 32.97 -1.26
N ALA A 168 50.31 33.31 -2.54
CA ALA A 168 49.28 33.11 -3.54
C ALA A 168 48.97 31.62 -3.79
N ARG A 169 49.98 30.75 -3.70
CA ARG A 169 49.85 29.29 -3.80
C ARG A 169 49.00 28.72 -2.67
N ASP A 170 49.22 29.19 -1.43
CA ASP A 170 48.49 28.68 -0.25
C ASP A 170 47.05 29.22 -0.21
N ARG A 171 46.84 30.41 -0.74
CA ARG A 171 45.48 31.00 -0.87
C ARG A 171 44.59 30.26 -1.86
N PHE A 172 45.15 29.73 -2.94
CA PHE A 172 44.37 29.07 -4.02
C PHE A 172 43.55 27.86 -3.51
N PRO A 173 44.11 26.87 -2.79
CA PRO A 173 43.33 25.75 -2.27
C PRO A 173 42.30 26.16 -1.21
N ALA A 174 42.51 27.24 -0.46
CA ALA A 174 41.52 27.76 0.47
C ALA A 174 40.27 28.25 -0.27
N VAL A 175 40.43 29.02 -1.36
CA VAL A 175 39.32 29.49 -2.20
C VAL A 175 38.66 28.32 -2.94
N GLU A 176 39.44 27.30 -3.35
CA GLU A 176 38.85 26.07 -3.93
C GLU A 176 37.99 25.31 -2.92
N ALA A 177 38.43 25.23 -1.67
CA ALA A 177 37.63 24.61 -0.59
C ALA A 177 36.33 25.39 -0.31
N GLU A 178 36.36 26.72 -0.36
CA GLU A 178 35.15 27.58 -0.25
C GLU A 178 34.17 27.30 -1.39
N LEU A 179 34.66 27.10 -2.63
CA LEU A 179 33.81 26.75 -3.76
C LEU A 179 33.13 25.38 -3.52
N LYS A 180 33.90 24.38 -3.09
CA LYS A 180 33.36 23.04 -2.77
C LYS A 180 32.32 23.10 -1.65
N ALA A 181 32.55 23.94 -0.64
CA ALA A 181 31.59 24.19 0.43
C ALA A 181 30.27 24.81 -0.11
N ALA A 182 30.36 25.76 -1.01
CA ALA A 182 29.17 26.38 -1.66
C ALA A 182 28.40 25.34 -2.52
N GLU A 183 29.10 24.47 -3.23
CA GLU A 183 28.47 23.35 -3.98
C GLU A 183 27.77 22.35 -3.04
N ALA A 184 28.36 22.06 -1.88
CA ALA A 184 27.74 21.21 -0.87
C ALA A 184 26.49 21.87 -0.27
N ALA A 185 26.50 23.20 -0.06
CA ALA A 185 25.34 23.95 0.42
C ALA A 185 24.16 23.85 -0.57
N ILE A 186 24.40 23.90 -1.89
CA ILE A 186 23.36 23.72 -2.90
C ILE A 186 22.75 22.33 -2.79
N ARG A 187 23.56 21.26 -2.68
CA ARG A 187 23.03 19.90 -2.53
C ARG A 187 22.16 19.75 -1.27
N ALA A 188 22.51 20.42 -0.18
CA ALA A 188 21.70 20.43 1.03
C ALA A 188 20.33 21.09 0.82
N VAL A 189 20.29 22.23 0.12
CA VAL A 189 19.01 22.89 -0.20
C VAL A 189 18.20 22.08 -1.20
N GLU A 190 18.80 21.41 -2.17
CA GLU A 190 18.12 20.50 -3.09
C GLU A 190 17.45 19.33 -2.37
N ALA A 191 18.10 18.78 -1.33
CA ALA A 191 17.49 17.77 -0.46
C ALA A 191 16.29 18.36 0.32
N THR A 192 16.37 19.62 0.77
CA THR A 192 15.25 20.32 1.43
C THR A 192 14.08 20.51 0.46
N ILE A 193 14.33 20.88 -0.80
CA ILE A 193 13.30 20.99 -1.84
C ILE A 193 12.64 19.63 -2.09
N ALA A 194 13.44 18.55 -2.20
CA ALA A 194 12.92 17.22 -2.40
C ALA A 194 11.99 16.79 -1.25
N SER A 195 12.38 17.06 0.00
CA SER A 195 11.55 16.81 1.18
C SER A 195 10.24 17.60 1.15
N ALA A 196 10.30 18.90 0.86
CA ALA A 196 9.12 19.75 0.78
C ALA A 196 8.14 19.31 -0.34
N ARG A 197 8.68 18.86 -1.49
CA ARG A 197 7.86 18.33 -2.59
C ARG A 197 7.23 16.98 -2.25
N ALA A 198 7.94 16.12 -1.51
CA ALA A 198 7.36 14.86 -1.02
C ALA A 198 6.21 15.14 -0.04
N GLU A 199 6.38 16.09 0.89
CA GLU A 199 5.31 16.54 1.79
C GLU A 199 4.11 17.10 1.01
N LEU A 200 4.33 17.92 0.00
CA LEU A 200 3.29 18.44 -0.89
C LEU A 200 2.53 17.30 -1.59
N GLY A 201 3.22 16.21 -1.94
CA GLY A 201 2.60 15.02 -2.54
C GLY A 201 1.53 14.38 -1.65
N TYR A 202 1.67 14.45 -0.33
CA TYR A 202 0.72 13.87 0.63
C TYR A 202 -0.63 14.58 0.68
N TYR A 203 -0.74 15.81 0.17
CA TYR A 203 -2.00 16.54 0.03
C TYR A 203 -2.88 16.02 -1.11
N ARG A 204 -2.37 15.10 -1.89
CA ARG A 204 -3.09 14.37 -2.94
C ARG A 204 -3.25 12.92 -2.51
N VAL A 205 -4.44 12.54 -2.07
CA VAL A 205 -4.72 11.18 -1.63
C VAL A 205 -5.03 10.32 -2.83
N LEU A 206 -4.20 9.32 -3.06
CA LEU A 206 -4.27 8.40 -4.21
C LEU A 206 -4.79 7.04 -3.79
N ALA A 207 -5.38 6.29 -4.73
CA ALA A 207 -5.80 4.91 -4.53
C ALA A 207 -4.56 4.00 -4.36
N PRO A 208 -4.45 3.23 -3.26
CA PRO A 208 -3.30 2.34 -3.01
C PRO A 208 -3.36 1.05 -3.84
N ALA A 209 -4.53 0.69 -4.37
CA ALA A 209 -4.77 -0.51 -5.18
C ALA A 209 -6.01 -0.33 -6.06
N ASP A 210 -6.15 -1.23 -7.04
CA ASP A 210 -7.37 -1.33 -7.85
C ASP A 210 -8.56 -1.76 -6.98
N GLY A 211 -9.74 -1.18 -7.22
CA GLY A 211 -10.92 -1.52 -6.46
C GLY A 211 -12.14 -0.68 -6.79
N ILE A 212 -13.19 -0.88 -6.00
CA ILE A 212 -14.41 -0.09 -6.05
C ILE A 212 -14.54 0.71 -4.76
N VAL A 213 -14.87 1.99 -4.85
CA VAL A 213 -15.11 2.83 -3.67
C VAL A 213 -16.36 2.31 -2.94
N GLY A 214 -16.14 1.61 -1.83
CA GLY A 214 -17.23 1.02 -1.04
C GLY A 214 -17.93 2.05 -0.16
N LYS A 215 -17.15 2.90 0.51
CA LYS A 215 -17.67 3.94 1.39
C LYS A 215 -16.78 5.17 1.43
N ARG A 216 -17.38 6.32 1.48
CA ARG A 216 -16.75 7.62 1.70
C ARG A 216 -17.08 8.11 3.11
N TRP A 217 -16.09 8.62 3.82
CA TRP A 217 -16.20 9.06 5.21
C TRP A 217 -16.09 10.58 5.36
N VAL A 218 -15.75 11.30 4.28
CA VAL A 218 -15.44 12.73 4.31
C VAL A 218 -16.18 13.48 3.20
N LEU A 219 -16.45 14.76 3.44
CA LEU A 219 -17.07 15.69 2.51
C LEU A 219 -16.09 16.83 2.17
N PRO A 220 -16.27 17.53 1.04
CA PRO A 220 -15.57 18.78 0.78
C PRO A 220 -15.82 19.77 1.91
N GLY A 221 -14.75 20.38 2.43
CA GLY A 221 -14.81 21.27 3.58
C GLY A 221 -14.48 20.63 4.93
N ASP A 222 -14.55 19.31 5.03
CA ASP A 222 -14.17 18.60 6.26
C ASP A 222 -12.68 18.73 6.55
N MET A 223 -12.32 18.74 7.84
CA MET A 223 -10.94 18.61 8.28
C MET A 223 -10.59 17.12 8.42
N LEU A 224 -9.56 16.69 7.74
CA LEU A 224 -9.05 15.31 7.77
C LEU A 224 -7.75 15.27 8.58
N GLU A 225 -7.68 14.37 9.56
CA GLU A 225 -6.49 14.18 10.38
C GLU A 225 -5.54 13.15 9.73
N ALA A 226 -4.27 13.20 10.11
CA ALA A 226 -3.29 12.19 9.67
C ALA A 226 -3.68 10.80 10.22
N GLY A 227 -3.76 9.80 9.35
CA GLY A 227 -4.21 8.45 9.69
C GLY A 227 -5.73 8.24 9.67
N GLN A 228 -6.53 9.30 9.57
CA GLN A 228 -7.98 9.18 9.45
C GLN A 228 -8.38 8.65 8.07
N THR A 229 -9.27 7.64 8.07
CA THR A 229 -9.77 7.02 6.84
C THR A 229 -10.73 7.97 6.10
N ALA A 230 -10.42 8.26 4.85
CA ALA A 230 -11.26 9.06 3.96
C ALA A 230 -12.18 8.18 3.11
N PHE A 231 -11.68 7.05 2.62
CA PHE A 231 -12.42 6.09 1.81
C PHE A 231 -12.15 4.66 2.25
N THR A 232 -13.13 3.79 2.00
CA THR A 232 -12.95 2.34 2.05
C THR A 232 -13.05 1.80 0.63
N LEU A 233 -11.98 1.16 0.13
CA LEU A 233 -11.97 0.50 -1.16
C LEU A 233 -12.20 -1.00 -0.99
N ASN A 234 -13.08 -1.57 -1.81
CA ASN A 234 -13.31 -3.01 -1.91
C ASN A 234 -12.54 -3.56 -3.11
N ARG A 235 -11.70 -4.59 -2.89
CA ARG A 235 -11.01 -5.29 -3.99
C ARG A 235 -12.00 -6.25 -4.66
N GLY A 236 -12.68 -5.76 -5.70
CA GLY A 236 -13.74 -6.52 -6.38
C GLY A 236 -13.28 -7.81 -7.07
N THR A 237 -11.97 -8.04 -7.22
CA THR A 237 -11.40 -9.27 -7.80
C THR A 237 -11.28 -10.42 -6.80
N ASP A 238 -11.21 -10.12 -5.50
CA ASP A 238 -10.93 -11.09 -4.44
C ASP A 238 -12.17 -11.23 -3.55
N ILE A 239 -13.22 -11.86 -4.08
CA ILE A 239 -14.46 -12.14 -3.34
C ILE A 239 -14.47 -13.62 -2.93
N TRP A 240 -14.82 -13.87 -1.68
CA TRP A 240 -15.01 -15.23 -1.14
C TRP A 240 -16.29 -15.29 -0.32
N VAL A 241 -16.75 -16.50 -0.03
CA VAL A 241 -17.81 -16.74 0.95
C VAL A 241 -17.19 -16.91 2.32
N ALA A 242 -17.45 -15.96 3.22
CA ALA A 242 -17.14 -16.08 4.64
C ALA A 242 -18.25 -16.86 5.32
N VAL A 243 -17.89 -17.98 5.96
CA VAL A 243 -18.81 -18.90 6.62
C VAL A 243 -18.44 -18.99 8.09
N TYR A 244 -19.43 -18.88 8.95
CA TYR A 244 -19.27 -19.06 10.40
C TYR A 244 -19.91 -20.38 10.83
N LEU A 245 -19.09 -21.43 10.92
CA LEU A 245 -19.56 -22.78 11.21
C LEU A 245 -19.59 -23.02 12.72
N GLU A 246 -20.66 -23.67 13.22
CA GLU A 246 -20.74 -24.13 14.59
C GLU A 246 -19.63 -25.14 14.94
N GLU A 247 -18.98 -24.97 16.09
CA GLU A 247 -17.91 -25.84 16.60
C GLU A 247 -18.31 -27.33 16.58
N THR A 248 -19.58 -27.63 16.83
CA THR A 248 -20.09 -29.01 16.84
C THR A 248 -19.97 -29.75 15.52
N LYS A 249 -19.90 -29.00 14.41
CA LYS A 249 -19.77 -29.54 13.03
C LYS A 249 -18.33 -29.51 12.52
N PHE A 250 -17.40 -28.93 13.28
CA PHE A 250 -16.03 -28.64 12.84
C PHE A 250 -15.19 -29.87 12.51
N LYS A 251 -15.36 -30.97 13.28
CA LYS A 251 -14.61 -32.24 13.10
C LYS A 251 -14.74 -32.88 11.72
N GLU A 252 -15.76 -32.48 10.95
CA GLU A 252 -16.08 -33.02 9.62
C GLU A 252 -15.61 -32.11 8.48
N ILE A 253 -14.81 -31.05 8.81
CA ILE A 253 -14.34 -30.05 7.84
C ILE A 253 -12.84 -30.16 7.62
N TYR A 254 -12.42 -30.12 6.35
CA TYR A 254 -11.00 -30.10 5.95
C TYR A 254 -10.77 -29.20 4.73
N LEU A 255 -9.53 -28.81 4.53
CA LEU A 255 -9.13 -27.96 3.40
C LEU A 255 -9.31 -28.71 2.06
N GLY A 256 -9.79 -27.98 1.04
CA GLY A 256 -10.04 -28.52 -0.30
C GLY A 256 -11.43 -29.16 -0.48
N GLN A 257 -12.23 -29.26 0.59
CA GLN A 257 -13.58 -29.83 0.58
C GLN A 257 -14.51 -29.04 -0.34
N LYS A 258 -15.28 -29.74 -1.16
CA LYS A 258 -16.24 -29.12 -2.08
C LYS A 258 -17.40 -28.50 -1.31
N ALA A 259 -17.79 -27.32 -1.73
CA ALA A 259 -18.95 -26.62 -1.19
C ALA A 259 -19.84 -26.12 -2.32
N GLN A 260 -21.13 -26.18 -2.11
CA GLN A 260 -22.15 -25.57 -2.94
C GLN A 260 -22.85 -24.50 -2.11
N PHE A 261 -23.16 -23.38 -2.72
CA PHE A 261 -23.88 -22.29 -2.03
C PHE A 261 -24.81 -21.57 -2.96
N THR A 262 -25.85 -21.01 -2.38
CA THR A 262 -26.82 -20.14 -3.03
C THR A 262 -26.76 -18.78 -2.38
N LEU A 263 -26.95 -17.72 -3.17
CA LEU A 263 -27.05 -16.36 -2.68
C LEU A 263 -28.51 -15.95 -2.63
N ASP A 264 -28.94 -15.30 -1.56
CA ASP A 264 -30.32 -14.87 -1.41
C ASP A 264 -30.77 -13.90 -2.53
N ALA A 265 -29.83 -13.14 -3.09
CA ALA A 265 -30.07 -12.27 -4.24
C ALA A 265 -30.22 -13.04 -5.58
N TYR A 266 -29.82 -14.32 -5.63
CA TYR A 266 -29.81 -15.16 -6.83
C TYR A 266 -30.26 -16.58 -6.48
N ASP A 267 -31.50 -16.71 -6.02
CA ASP A 267 -32.09 -17.98 -5.52
C ASP A 267 -32.09 -19.15 -6.52
N LYS A 268 -32.06 -18.82 -7.83
CA LYS A 268 -32.04 -19.80 -8.94
C LYS A 268 -30.65 -20.21 -9.39
N LEU A 269 -29.60 -19.59 -8.83
CA LEU A 269 -28.21 -19.88 -9.20
C LEU A 269 -27.54 -20.67 -8.08
N THR A 270 -26.88 -21.76 -8.45
CA THR A 270 -26.02 -22.50 -7.55
C THR A 270 -24.57 -22.20 -7.87
N PHE A 271 -23.81 -21.87 -6.85
CA PHE A 271 -22.39 -21.57 -6.93
C PHE A 271 -21.62 -22.76 -6.38
N GLU A 272 -20.51 -23.09 -7.01
CA GLU A 272 -19.58 -24.12 -6.54
C GLU A 272 -18.24 -23.50 -6.15
N GLY A 273 -17.67 -24.01 -5.08
CA GLY A 273 -16.38 -23.60 -4.58
C GLY A 273 -15.73 -24.65 -3.69
N ARG A 274 -14.62 -24.28 -3.05
CA ARG A 274 -13.87 -25.13 -2.14
C ARG A 274 -13.48 -24.37 -0.89
N VAL A 275 -13.45 -25.10 0.24
CA VAL A 275 -12.90 -24.60 1.49
C VAL A 275 -11.40 -24.43 1.31
N TYR A 276 -10.89 -23.19 1.31
CA TYR A 276 -9.47 -22.92 1.17
C TYR A 276 -8.83 -22.33 2.44
N TYR A 277 -9.64 -21.94 3.40
CA TYR A 277 -9.18 -21.43 4.69
C TYR A 277 -10.09 -21.89 5.81
N ILE A 278 -9.48 -22.31 6.92
CA ILE A 278 -10.12 -22.69 8.17
C ILE A 278 -9.44 -21.85 9.25
N GLY A 279 -10.22 -21.11 10.03
CA GLY A 279 -9.67 -20.27 11.10
C GLY A 279 -9.18 -21.09 12.30
N ASP A 280 -8.04 -20.69 12.84
CA ASP A 280 -7.44 -21.31 14.03
C ASP A 280 -8.10 -20.83 15.33
N ASN A 281 -8.91 -19.77 15.28
CA ASN A 281 -9.58 -19.15 16.41
C ASN A 281 -11.08 -19.05 16.15
N THR A 282 -11.86 -19.03 17.23
CA THR A 282 -13.31 -18.78 17.14
C THR A 282 -13.60 -17.30 16.91
N ALA A 283 -14.71 -16.99 16.26
CA ALA A 283 -15.11 -15.61 15.97
C ALA A 283 -15.30 -14.74 17.25
N SER A 284 -15.61 -15.38 18.37
CA SER A 284 -15.82 -14.70 19.67
C SER A 284 -14.52 -14.25 20.34
N GLU A 285 -13.38 -14.87 20.02
CA GLU A 285 -12.08 -14.51 20.64
C GLU A 285 -11.61 -13.12 20.25
N PHE A 286 -11.93 -12.69 19.02
CA PHE A 286 -11.60 -11.36 18.51
C PHE A 286 -12.78 -10.37 18.51
N ALA A 287 -13.87 -10.71 19.21
CA ALA A 287 -14.99 -9.79 19.36
C ALA A 287 -14.59 -8.58 20.21
N LEU A 288 -15.02 -7.38 19.81
CA LEU A 288 -14.79 -6.12 20.54
C LEU A 288 -15.27 -6.20 22.01
N VAL A 289 -16.30 -7.01 22.28
CA VAL A 289 -16.79 -7.34 23.62
C VAL A 289 -16.81 -8.87 23.71
N PRO A 290 -15.75 -9.50 24.25
CA PRO A 290 -15.74 -10.94 24.46
C PRO A 290 -16.86 -11.33 25.42
N PRO A 291 -17.55 -12.46 25.21
CA PRO A 291 -18.56 -12.96 26.14
C PRO A 291 -17.89 -13.27 27.47
N ASN A 292 -18.08 -12.38 28.47
CA ASN A 292 -17.46 -12.54 29.78
C ASN A 292 -18.44 -13.24 30.74
N ASN A 293 -18.11 -14.47 31.12
CA ASN A 293 -18.90 -15.29 32.04
C ASN A 293 -18.55 -15.07 33.53
N ALA A 294 -17.98 -13.90 33.87
CA ALA A 294 -17.50 -13.58 35.24
C ALA A 294 -18.62 -13.47 36.29
N SER A 295 -19.90 -13.42 35.91
CA SER A 295 -21.05 -13.25 36.79
C SER A 295 -21.69 -14.55 37.29
N GLY A 296 -21.06 -15.70 37.15
CA GLY A 296 -21.48 -16.96 37.83
C GLY A 296 -22.60 -17.74 37.15
N ASN A 297 -23.20 -17.28 36.06
CA ASN A 297 -24.23 -18.00 35.30
C ASN A 297 -23.60 -18.50 34.01
N PHE A 298 -23.04 -19.71 34.01
CA PHE A 298 -22.38 -20.31 32.88
C PHE A 298 -23.42 -20.86 31.89
N THR A 299 -23.80 -20.06 30.87
CA THR A 299 -24.50 -20.59 29.69
C THR A 299 -23.48 -20.91 28.60
N LYS A 300 -23.33 -22.18 28.25
CA LYS A 300 -22.48 -22.61 27.14
C LYS A 300 -23.03 -22.04 25.82
N VAL A 301 -22.37 -21.03 25.27
CA VAL A 301 -22.68 -20.51 23.92
C VAL A 301 -21.85 -21.30 22.91
N THR A 302 -22.51 -21.87 21.92
CA THR A 302 -21.82 -22.56 20.79
C THR A 302 -20.92 -21.59 20.07
N GLN A 303 -19.62 -21.90 20.01
CA GLN A 303 -18.63 -21.10 19.33
C GLN A 303 -18.73 -21.27 17.82
N ARG A 304 -18.31 -20.26 17.06
CA ARG A 304 -18.32 -20.26 15.59
C ARG A 304 -16.90 -20.15 15.05
N ILE A 305 -16.55 -21.03 14.12
CA ILE A 305 -15.24 -21.09 13.49
C ILE A 305 -15.36 -20.47 12.10
N PRO A 306 -14.55 -19.46 11.75
CA PRO A 306 -14.60 -18.83 10.44
C PRO A 306 -13.94 -19.72 9.39
N LEU A 307 -14.64 -19.92 8.26
CA LEU A 307 -14.16 -20.60 7.07
C LEU A 307 -14.21 -19.62 5.88
N LYS A 308 -13.35 -19.84 4.88
CA LYS A 308 -13.47 -19.15 3.59
C LYS A 308 -13.59 -20.16 2.47
N ILE A 309 -14.56 -19.92 1.58
CA ILE A 309 -14.86 -20.75 0.43
C ILE A 309 -14.62 -19.95 -0.84
N SER A 310 -13.89 -20.52 -1.80
CA SER A 310 -13.68 -19.93 -3.13
C SER A 310 -14.98 -19.92 -3.95
N ILE A 311 -15.00 -19.08 -4.98
CA ILE A 311 -16.10 -19.05 -5.95
C ILE A 311 -15.50 -19.52 -7.28
N ASP A 312 -15.66 -20.83 -7.57
CA ASP A 312 -14.99 -21.45 -8.72
C ASP A 312 -15.89 -21.48 -9.96
N LYS A 313 -17.20 -21.75 -9.78
CA LYS A 313 -18.18 -21.87 -10.86
C LYS A 313 -19.54 -21.31 -10.45
N VAL A 314 -20.30 -20.91 -11.46
CA VAL A 314 -21.69 -20.50 -11.34
C VAL A 314 -22.53 -21.37 -12.29
N GLU A 315 -23.46 -22.15 -11.75
CA GLU A 315 -24.38 -22.95 -12.53
C GLU A 315 -25.78 -22.32 -12.49
N GLY A 316 -26.29 -21.95 -13.66
CA GLY A 316 -27.67 -21.53 -13.83
C GLY A 316 -28.55 -22.66 -14.32
N ASP A 317 -29.83 -22.60 -14.05
CA ASP A 317 -30.85 -23.61 -14.39
C ASP A 317 -30.97 -23.89 -15.92
N ASP A 318 -30.45 -22.97 -16.76
CA ASP A 318 -30.55 -23.03 -18.24
C ASP A 318 -29.20 -23.06 -18.98
N GLY A 319 -28.07 -23.28 -18.31
CA GLY A 319 -26.73 -23.32 -18.95
C GLY A 319 -26.30 -21.97 -19.58
N GLN A 320 -27.03 -20.88 -19.35
CA GLN A 320 -26.65 -19.55 -19.80
C GLN A 320 -25.60 -18.93 -18.87
N LYS A 321 -24.58 -18.29 -19.47
CA LYS A 321 -23.61 -17.45 -18.74
C LYS A 321 -24.33 -16.20 -18.23
N VAL A 322 -24.89 -16.25 -17.04
CA VAL A 322 -25.49 -15.10 -16.38
C VAL A 322 -24.39 -14.18 -15.89
N ARG A 323 -24.45 -12.90 -16.24
CA ARG A 323 -23.57 -11.89 -15.64
C ARG A 323 -24.04 -11.63 -14.21
N VAL A 324 -23.37 -12.27 -13.26
CA VAL A 324 -23.65 -12.10 -11.83
C VAL A 324 -22.76 -10.97 -11.30
N LYS A 325 -23.36 -9.94 -10.72
CA LYS A 325 -22.64 -8.91 -9.97
C LYS A 325 -22.60 -9.34 -8.50
N LEU A 326 -21.44 -9.86 -8.06
CA LEU A 326 -21.22 -10.21 -6.67
C LEU A 326 -20.88 -8.94 -5.87
N VAL A 327 -21.54 -8.77 -4.73
CA VAL A 327 -21.33 -7.62 -3.84
C VAL A 327 -21.03 -8.16 -2.43
N SER A 328 -20.00 -7.62 -1.80
CA SER A 328 -19.66 -7.94 -0.40
C SER A 328 -20.85 -7.60 0.51
N GLY A 329 -21.15 -8.50 1.45
CA GLY A 329 -22.28 -8.38 2.36
C GLY A 329 -23.55 -9.12 1.90
N MET A 330 -23.60 -9.72 0.69
CA MET A 330 -24.72 -10.59 0.28
C MET A 330 -24.75 -11.84 1.15
N SER A 331 -25.94 -12.20 1.66
CA SER A 331 -26.16 -13.43 2.42
C SER A 331 -26.10 -14.67 1.54
N ALA A 332 -25.58 -15.75 2.08
CA ALA A 332 -25.45 -17.01 1.39
C ALA A 332 -25.89 -18.19 2.28
N THR A 333 -26.47 -19.20 1.67
CA THR A 333 -26.70 -20.51 2.29
C THR A 333 -25.69 -21.51 1.72
N VAL A 334 -24.86 -22.09 2.59
CA VAL A 334 -23.75 -22.96 2.20
C VAL A 334 -24.03 -24.41 2.57
N LYS A 335 -23.70 -25.33 1.67
CA LYS A 335 -23.72 -26.79 1.84
C LYS A 335 -22.34 -27.34 1.53
N ILE A 336 -21.63 -27.81 2.54
CA ILE A 336 -20.31 -28.44 2.40
C ILE A 336 -20.49 -29.95 2.31
N VAL A 337 -19.88 -30.59 1.31
CA VAL A 337 -20.01 -32.05 1.07
C VAL A 337 -19.22 -32.79 2.12
N LYS A 338 -19.84 -33.74 2.86
CA LYS A 338 -19.13 -34.68 3.74
C LYS A 338 -18.51 -35.77 2.89
N GLU A 339 -17.31 -36.18 3.17
CA GLU A 339 -16.73 -37.43 2.68
C GLU A 339 -17.16 -38.63 3.50
#